data_e3ad40c11811c5a29854c39a301af78c
#
_entry.id   e3ad40c11811c5a29854c39a301af78c
#
_cell.length_a   1.000
_cell.length_b   1.000
_cell.length_c   1.000
_cell.angle_alpha   90.00
_cell.angle_beta   90.00
_cell.angle_gamma   90.00
#
_symmetry.space_group_name_H-M   'P 1'
#
loop_
_entity.id
_entity.type
_entity.pdbx_description
1 polymer ?
#
loop_
_entity_poly.entity_id
_entity_poly.type
_entity_poly.pdbx_seq_one_letter_code
_entity_poly.pdbx_strand_id
1 'polypeptide(L)' 'MLFSYKAKSKSGEILEGTMEAADRFALSRELKSHGDTPRSIIEQKNNP' A
#
# COMPACT_ATOMS: atom_id res chain seq x y z
N MET A 1 8.86 6.88 4.70
CA MET A 1 7.86 6.51 5.71
C MET A 1 7.34 5.12 5.40
N LEU A 2 7.12 4.34 6.42
CA LEU A 2 6.62 2.98 6.24
C LEU A 2 5.11 2.97 6.32
N PHE A 3 4.50 2.30 5.35
CA PHE A 3 3.05 2.18 5.29
C PHE A 3 2.64 0.72 5.29
N SER A 4 1.55 0.44 5.97
CA SER A 4 0.89 -0.85 5.90
C SER A 4 -0.26 -0.69 4.91
N TYR A 5 -0.38 -1.60 3.99
CA TYR A 5 -1.39 -1.47 2.95
C TYR A 5 -2.19 -2.74 2.74
N LYS A 6 -3.37 -2.54 2.20
CA LYS A 6 -4.23 -3.61 1.76
C LYS A 6 -4.68 -3.28 0.34
N ALA A 7 -4.49 -4.19 -0.58
CA ALA A 7 -4.84 -3.96 -1.97
C ALA A 7 -5.57 -5.17 -2.53
N LYS A 8 -6.33 -4.95 -3.58
CA LYS A 8 -7.05 -6.02 -4.26
C LYS A 8 -6.43 -6.19 -5.63
N SER A 9 -6.06 -7.42 -5.96
CA SER A 9 -5.48 -7.72 -7.26
C SER A 9 -6.57 -7.80 -8.32
N LYS A 10 -6.13 -7.89 -9.57
CA LYS A 10 -7.07 -8.02 -10.69
C LYS A 10 -7.91 -9.28 -10.60
N SER A 11 -7.36 -10.33 -10.02
CA SER A 11 -8.07 -11.60 -9.85
C SER A 11 -9.00 -11.60 -8.66
N GLY A 12 -9.00 -10.53 -7.88
CA GLY A 12 -9.88 -10.41 -6.72
C GLY A 12 -9.27 -10.83 -5.41
N GLU A 13 -7.99 -11.12 -5.40
CA GLU A 13 -7.30 -11.52 -4.18
C GLU A 13 -6.93 -10.28 -3.36
N ILE A 14 -6.99 -10.44 -2.04
CA ILE A 14 -6.57 -9.37 -1.15
C ILE A 14 -5.09 -9.56 -0.83
N LEU A 15 -4.34 -8.51 -1.09
CA LEU A 15 -2.91 -8.47 -0.83
C LEU A 15 -2.66 -7.56 0.35
N GLU A 16 -1.83 -8.01 1.28
CA GLU A 16 -1.48 -7.22 2.45
C GLU A 16 0.03 -7.19 2.59
N GLY A 17 0.55 -6.06 3.06
CA GLY A 17 1.98 -5.96 3.27
C GLY A 17 2.35 -4.59 3.77
N THR A 18 3.66 -4.36 3.84
CA THR A 18 4.21 -3.07 4.21
C THR A 18 5.15 -2.61 3.11
N MET A 19 5.22 -1.32 2.92
CA MET A 19 6.08 -0.74 1.89
C MET A 19 6.50 0.65 2.31
N GLU A 20 7.74 0.98 2.02
CA GLU A 20 8.24 2.32 2.30
C GLU A 20 7.94 3.23 1.12
N ALA A 21 7.44 4.40 1.41
CA ALA A 21 7.12 5.39 0.41
C ALA A 21 7.24 6.79 1.01
N ALA A 22 7.35 7.79 0.15
CA ALA A 22 7.45 9.18 0.60
C ALA A 22 6.14 9.64 1.23
N ASP A 23 5.01 9.22 0.65
CA ASP A 23 3.69 9.52 1.17
C ASP A 23 2.70 8.48 0.63
N ARG A 24 1.45 8.61 1.07
CA ARG A 24 0.41 7.66 0.66
C ARG A 24 0.12 7.72 -0.84
N PHE A 25 0.30 8.88 -1.44
CA PHE A 25 0.07 9.01 -2.88
C PHE A 25 1.13 8.23 -3.66
N ALA A 26 2.37 8.30 -3.21
CA ALA A 26 3.45 7.55 -3.85
C ALA A 26 3.17 6.05 -3.76
N LEU A 27 2.72 5.59 -2.59
CA LEU A 27 2.38 4.19 -2.40
C LEU A 27 1.21 3.78 -3.28
N SER A 28 0.17 4.60 -3.33
CA SER A 28 -1.00 4.31 -4.15
C SER A 28 -0.63 4.18 -5.63
N ARG A 29 0.22 5.08 -6.11
CA ARG A 29 0.68 5.03 -7.50
C ARG A 29 1.47 3.76 -7.76
N GLU A 30 2.30 3.37 -6.81
CA GLU A 30 3.09 2.15 -6.94
C GLU A 30 2.18 0.93 -7.04
N LEU A 31 1.17 0.86 -6.20
CA LEU A 31 0.22 -0.25 -6.24
C LEU A 31 -0.54 -0.30 -7.56
N LYS A 32 -0.97 0.84 -8.04
CA LYS A 32 -1.65 0.92 -9.33
C LYS A 32 -0.74 0.50 -10.48
N SER A 33 0.52 0.81 -10.37
CA SER A 33 1.51 0.43 -11.38
C SER A 33 1.62 -1.09 -11.49
N HIS A 34 1.40 -1.79 -10.39
CA HIS A 34 1.40 -3.24 -10.37
C HIS A 34 0.05 -3.84 -10.79
N GLY A 35 -0.94 -3.00 -11.07
CA GLY A 35 -2.26 -3.47 -11.44
C GLY A 35 -3.16 -3.78 -10.26
N ASP A 36 -2.76 -3.38 -9.08
CA ASP A 36 -3.53 -3.59 -7.87
C ASP A 36 -4.38 -2.37 -7.54
N THR A 37 -5.45 -2.59 -6.81
CA THR A 37 -6.31 -1.50 -6.35
C THR A 37 -6.09 -1.30 -4.86
N PRO A 38 -5.53 -0.16 -4.46
CA PRO A 38 -5.33 0.08 -3.03
C PRO A 38 -6.67 0.21 -2.31
N ARG A 39 -6.82 -0.55 -1.23
CA ARG A 39 -8.04 -0.57 -0.44
C ARG A 39 -7.86 0.20 0.86
N SER A 40 -6.70 0.05 1.48
CA SER A 40 -6.43 0.69 2.75
C SER A 40 -4.94 0.98 2.84
N ILE A 41 -4.61 2.16 3.29
CA ILE A 41 -3.22 2.56 3.49
C ILE A 41 -3.13 3.21 4.86
N ILE A 42 -2.29 2.64 5.72
CA ILE A 42 -2.11 3.12 7.07
C ILE A 42 -0.65 3.49 7.27
N GLU A 43 -0.40 4.69 7.72
CA GLU A 43 0.94 5.12 8.01
C GLU A 43 1.41 4.47 9.30
N GLN A 44 2.55 3.79 9.22
CA GLN A 44 3.14 3.15 10.38
C GLN A 44 4.06 4.15 11.06
N LYS A 45 3.72 4.52 12.27
CA LYS A 45 4.59 5.36 13.06
C LYS A 45 5.60 4.50 13.77
N ASN A 46 6.85 4.76 13.49
CA ASN A 46 7.93 4.03 14.13
C ASN A 46 8.27 4.76 15.43
N ASN A 47 7.64 4.38 16.50
CA ASN A 47 7.93 4.95 17.81
C ASN A 47 9.07 4.18 18.44
N PRO A 48 10.13 4.89 18.85
CA PRO A 48 11.23 4.26 19.58
C PRO A 48 10.79 3.78 20.96
#